data_8216a0f2f9b2ed6111418664913a6045
#
_entry.id   8216a0f2f9b2ed6111418664913a6045
#
_cell.length_a   1.000
_cell.length_b   1.000
_cell.length_c   1.000
_cell.angle_alpha   90.00
_cell.angle_beta   90.00
_cell.angle_gamma   90.00
#
_symmetry.space_group_name_H-M   'P 1'
#
loop_
_entity.id
_entity.type
_entity.pdbx_description
1 polymer ?
#
loop_
_entity_poly.entity_id
_entity_poly.type
_entity_poly.pdbx_seq_one_letter_code
_entity_poly.pdbx_strand_id
1 'polypeptide(L)'
;MSLHFHGLNYYSKQPQRLFDFYKTLGLNVVQEKESDDYFGAALALSDQKEPVIWIWSIPDGKEQSCCNNLYFTTGGKVMEVYETIRAAGIDCPEPVKTFWGGTELTVTDPDGNTILFL
;
A
#
# COMPACT_ATOMS: atom_id res chain seq x y z
N MET A 1 -5.31 1.08 29.59
CA MET A 1 -4.39 1.12 28.46
C MET A 1 -5.06 1.82 27.28
N SER A 2 -4.34 2.68 26.62
CA SER A 2 -4.84 3.39 25.45
C SER A 2 -3.93 3.06 24.25
N LEU A 3 -4.51 2.54 23.17
CA LEU A 3 -3.77 2.14 21.99
C LEU A 3 -4.22 2.96 20.79
N HIS A 4 -3.26 3.38 19.98
CA HIS A 4 -3.50 4.07 18.72
C HIS A 4 -2.82 3.29 17.60
N PHE A 5 -3.57 2.98 16.54
CA PHE A 5 -2.99 2.34 15.37
C PHE A 5 -2.10 3.35 14.65
N HIS A 6 -0.86 2.96 14.37
CA HIS A 6 0.12 3.86 13.74
C HIS A 6 0.61 3.33 12.39
N GLY A 7 -0.05 2.34 11.86
CA GLY A 7 0.28 1.75 10.57
C GLY A 7 1.11 0.47 10.67
N LEU A 8 1.34 -0.10 9.51
CA LEU A 8 2.18 -1.28 9.33
C LEU A 8 3.57 -0.85 8.88
N ASN A 9 4.60 -1.55 9.35
CA ASN A 9 5.97 -1.33 8.87
C ASN A 9 6.29 -2.28 7.72
N TYR A 10 6.70 -1.71 6.60
CA TYR A 10 7.20 -2.46 5.45
C TYR A 10 8.71 -2.20 5.33
N TYR A 11 9.52 -3.23 5.49
CA TYR A 11 10.96 -3.18 5.28
C TYR A 11 11.25 -3.64 3.87
N SER A 12 11.98 -2.85 3.09
CA SER A 12 12.17 -3.08 1.67
C SER A 12 13.63 -2.90 1.27
N LYS A 13 14.10 -3.75 0.35
CA LYS A 13 15.40 -3.59 -0.31
C LYS A 13 15.37 -2.48 -1.36
N GLN A 14 14.17 -2.05 -1.74
CA GLN A 14 13.94 -1.01 -2.73
C GLN A 14 12.88 -0.01 -2.22
N PRO A 15 13.15 0.66 -1.06
CA PRO A 15 12.11 1.42 -0.38
C PRO A 15 11.58 2.60 -1.20
N GLN A 16 12.44 3.26 -2.00
CA GLN A 16 12.00 4.35 -2.87
C GLN A 16 11.00 3.86 -3.91
N ARG A 17 11.27 2.72 -4.54
CA ARG A 17 10.37 2.14 -5.54
C ARG A 17 9.02 1.75 -4.93
N LEU A 18 9.06 1.16 -3.74
CA LEU A 18 7.84 0.79 -3.02
C LEU A 18 7.04 2.04 -2.64
N PHE A 19 7.71 3.08 -2.17
CA PHE A 19 7.11 4.37 -1.83
C PHE A 19 6.44 5.01 -3.05
N ASP A 20 7.13 5.05 -4.19
CA ASP A 20 6.60 5.62 -5.43
C ASP A 20 5.35 4.86 -5.90
N PHE A 21 5.36 3.53 -5.74
CA PHE A 21 4.20 2.71 -6.08
C PHE A 21 2.97 3.11 -5.25
N TYR A 22 3.12 3.22 -3.93
CA TYR A 22 1.97 3.56 -3.07
C TYR A 22 1.50 4.99 -3.27
N LYS A 23 2.39 5.92 -3.61
CA LYS A 23 1.98 7.27 -4.03
C LYS A 23 1.14 7.21 -5.31
N THR A 24 1.58 6.44 -6.29
CA THR A 24 0.86 6.27 -7.56
C THR A 24 -0.49 5.59 -7.33
N LEU A 25 -0.57 4.67 -6.38
CA LEU A 25 -1.82 4.02 -6.00
C LEU A 25 -2.84 4.99 -5.38
N GLY A 26 -2.39 6.14 -4.90
CA GLY A 26 -3.26 7.19 -4.38
C GLY A 26 -3.13 7.48 -2.90
N LEU A 27 -2.15 6.90 -2.20
CA LEU A 27 -1.93 7.22 -0.80
C LEU A 27 -1.20 8.56 -0.67
N ASN A 28 -1.49 9.28 0.41
CA ASN A 28 -0.88 10.58 0.71
C ASN A 28 0.37 10.43 1.55
N VAL A 29 1.42 11.16 1.19
CA VAL A 29 2.64 11.22 2.00
C VAL A 29 2.38 12.11 3.22
N VAL A 30 2.58 11.56 4.42
CA VAL A 30 2.47 12.34 5.66
C VAL A 30 3.83 12.57 6.30
N GLN A 31 4.83 11.76 5.97
CA GLN A 31 6.20 11.95 6.43
C GLN A 31 7.16 11.30 5.44
N GLU A 32 8.30 11.95 5.22
CA GLU A 32 9.38 11.41 4.39
C GLU A 32 10.71 11.83 5.00
N LYS A 33 11.60 10.85 5.19
CA LYS A 33 12.96 11.06 5.69
C LYS A 33 13.93 10.25 4.86
N GLU A 34 14.93 10.91 4.32
CA GLU A 34 15.98 10.26 3.56
C GLU A 34 17.32 10.78 4.05
N SER A 35 18.25 9.87 4.28
CA SER A 35 19.63 10.18 4.59
C SER A 35 20.53 9.21 3.82
N ASP A 36 21.85 9.38 3.91
CA ASP A 36 22.79 8.44 3.29
C ASP A 36 22.68 7.03 3.88
N ASP A 37 22.14 6.91 5.09
CA ASP A 37 22.10 5.66 5.83
C ASP A 37 20.75 4.93 5.75
N TYR A 38 19.66 5.65 5.48
CA TYR A 38 18.35 5.02 5.46
C TYR A 38 17.29 5.85 4.73
N PHE A 39 16.21 5.19 4.36
CA PHE A 39 14.98 5.79 3.87
C PHE A 39 13.84 5.43 4.80
N GLY A 40 12.95 6.38 5.08
CA GLY A 40 11.73 6.14 5.85
C GLY A 40 10.64 7.08 5.40
N ALA A 41 9.43 6.55 5.21
CA ALA A 41 8.28 7.33 4.79
C ALA A 41 7.00 6.77 5.38
N ALA A 42 6.03 7.64 5.60
CA ALA A 42 4.69 7.26 6.06
C ALA A 42 3.64 7.75 5.07
N LEU A 43 2.69 6.89 4.80
CA LEU A 43 1.60 7.12 3.85
C LEU A 43 0.25 6.90 4.54
N ALA A 44 -0.71 7.77 4.24
CA ALA A 44 -2.08 7.70 4.76
C ALA A 44 -3.08 7.55 3.62
N LEU A 45 -4.33 7.23 3.96
CA LEU A 45 -5.43 7.26 3.00
C LEU A 45 -5.67 8.69 2.51
N SER A 46 -6.22 8.84 1.32
CA SER A 46 -6.25 10.08 0.56
C SER A 46 -6.86 11.30 1.26
N ASP A 47 -7.73 11.09 2.24
CA ASP A 47 -8.39 12.17 2.98
C ASP A 47 -8.01 12.20 4.47
N GLN A 48 -6.97 11.43 4.85
CA GLN A 48 -6.60 11.26 6.26
C GLN A 48 -5.14 11.62 6.49
N LYS A 49 -4.79 11.82 7.77
CA LYS A 49 -3.43 12.12 8.19
C LYS A 49 -2.79 10.99 8.97
N GLU A 50 -3.60 10.01 9.43
CA GLU A 50 -3.10 8.87 10.18
C GLU A 50 -2.42 7.88 9.23
N PRO A 51 -1.15 7.52 9.46
CA PRO A 51 -0.45 6.57 8.60
C PRO A 51 -1.12 5.20 8.59
N VAL A 52 -1.16 4.58 7.41
CA VAL A 52 -1.54 3.17 7.29
C VAL A 52 -0.34 2.31 6.96
N ILE A 53 0.68 2.87 6.31
CA ILE A 53 1.91 2.16 5.95
C ILE A 53 3.11 3.06 6.27
N TRP A 54 4.14 2.45 6.89
CA TRP A 54 5.48 3.00 6.96
C TRP A 54 6.39 2.16 6.08
N ILE A 55 7.19 2.82 5.26
CA ILE A 55 8.15 2.15 4.37
C ILE A 55 9.56 2.53 4.81
N TRP A 56 10.38 1.53 5.05
CA TRP A 56 11.73 1.70 5.58
C TRP A 56 12.74 0.90 4.78
N SER A 57 13.96 1.42 4.70
CA SER A 57 15.12 0.58 4.44
C SER A 57 15.18 -0.53 5.49
N ILE A 58 15.76 -1.67 5.16
CA ILE A 58 15.80 -2.80 6.09
C ILE A 58 16.81 -2.50 7.21
N PRO A 59 16.37 -2.44 8.49
CA PRO A 59 17.30 -2.26 9.60
C PRO A 59 18.19 -3.50 9.80
N ASP A 60 19.33 -3.31 10.46
CA ASP A 60 20.21 -4.41 10.82
C ASP A 60 19.44 -5.48 11.60
N GLY A 61 19.66 -6.75 11.25
CA GLY A 61 19.01 -7.89 11.91
C GLY A 61 17.56 -8.13 11.51
N LYS A 62 17.03 -7.36 10.54
CA LYS A 62 15.68 -7.56 10.02
C LYS A 62 15.73 -8.09 8.58
N GLU A 63 14.61 -8.63 8.14
CA GLU A 63 14.43 -9.14 6.78
C GLU A 63 13.42 -8.28 6.03
N GLN A 64 13.42 -8.38 4.71
CA GLN A 64 12.41 -7.72 3.90
C GLN A 64 11.02 -8.22 4.26
N SER A 65 10.07 -7.31 4.43
CA SER A 65 8.67 -7.65 4.61
C SER A 65 8.12 -8.30 3.35
N CYS A 66 7.33 -9.35 3.50
CA CYS A 66 6.69 -10.01 2.38
C CYS A 66 5.31 -10.52 2.75
N CYS A 67 4.51 -10.77 1.70
CA CYS A 67 3.23 -11.47 1.82
C CYS A 67 2.19 -10.75 2.68
N ASN A 68 2.33 -9.45 2.87
CA ASN A 68 1.33 -8.65 3.55
C ASN A 68 0.11 -8.44 2.64
N ASN A 69 -1.06 -8.37 3.26
CA ASN A 69 -2.30 -8.04 2.59
C ASN A 69 -2.90 -6.78 3.21
N LEU A 70 -3.17 -5.78 2.38
CA LEU A 70 -4.00 -4.65 2.76
C LEU A 70 -5.39 -4.87 2.20
N TYR A 71 -6.40 -4.50 2.94
CA TYR A 71 -7.78 -4.73 2.56
C TYR A 71 -8.57 -3.43 2.70
N PHE A 72 -9.03 -2.90 1.57
CA PHE A 72 -9.78 -1.65 1.53
C PHE A 72 -11.19 -1.89 1.00
N THR A 73 -12.14 -1.14 1.53
CA THR A 73 -13.49 -1.08 0.97
C THR A 73 -13.61 0.16 0.09
N THR A 74 -14.33 0.04 -1.01
CA THR A 74 -14.50 1.12 -1.98
C THR A 74 -15.91 1.70 -1.98
N GLY A 75 -16.78 1.19 -1.13
CA GLY A 75 -18.18 1.61 -1.15
C GLY A 75 -18.92 1.20 -2.43
N GLY A 76 -18.58 0.05 -3.00
CA GLY A 76 -19.18 -0.45 -4.23
C GLY A 76 -18.57 0.09 -5.52
N LYS A 77 -17.41 0.75 -5.43
CA LYS A 77 -16.77 1.43 -6.56
C LYS A 77 -15.52 0.72 -7.07
N VAL A 78 -15.47 -0.61 -7.01
CA VAL A 78 -14.30 -1.39 -7.41
C VAL A 78 -13.90 -1.12 -8.87
N MET A 79 -14.86 -1.01 -9.78
CA MET A 79 -14.56 -0.77 -11.20
C MET A 79 -13.94 0.61 -11.42
N GLU A 80 -14.40 1.63 -10.70
CA GLU A 80 -13.79 2.98 -10.76
C GLU A 80 -12.36 2.95 -10.24
N VAL A 81 -12.12 2.23 -9.14
CA VAL A 81 -10.77 2.05 -8.58
C VAL A 81 -9.88 1.34 -9.60
N TYR A 82 -10.37 0.27 -10.22
CA TYR A 82 -9.63 -0.47 -11.25
C TYR A 82 -9.22 0.45 -12.40
N GLU A 83 -10.14 1.24 -12.94
CA GLU A 83 -9.87 2.15 -14.04
C GLU A 83 -8.85 3.22 -13.64
N THR A 84 -8.96 3.76 -12.44
CA THR A 84 -8.02 4.77 -11.91
C THR A 84 -6.61 4.20 -11.78
N ILE A 85 -6.48 3.00 -11.24
CA ILE A 85 -5.19 2.32 -11.06
C ILE A 85 -4.55 2.02 -12.41
N ARG A 86 -5.32 1.52 -13.37
CA ARG A 86 -4.86 1.24 -14.73
C ARG A 86 -4.42 2.52 -15.43
N ALA A 87 -5.18 3.59 -15.30
CA ALA A 87 -4.84 4.90 -15.90
C ALA A 87 -3.56 5.47 -15.30
N ALA A 88 -3.24 5.14 -14.05
CA ALA A 88 -2.00 5.54 -13.40
C ALA A 88 -0.78 4.70 -13.82
N GLY A 89 -0.98 3.71 -14.69
CA GLY A 89 0.10 2.87 -15.23
C GLY A 89 0.41 1.63 -14.41
N ILE A 90 -0.39 1.31 -13.41
CA ILE A 90 -0.23 0.09 -12.63
C ILE A 90 -0.98 -1.05 -13.33
N ASP A 91 -0.25 -2.11 -13.64
CA ASP A 91 -0.84 -3.29 -14.24
C ASP A 91 -1.47 -4.18 -13.17
N CYS A 92 -2.72 -4.57 -13.38
CA CYS A 92 -3.45 -5.45 -12.47
C CYS A 92 -4.54 -6.19 -13.23
N PRO A 93 -4.94 -7.39 -12.77
CA PRO A 93 -6.03 -8.13 -13.42
C PRO A 93 -7.37 -7.43 -13.20
N GLU A 94 -8.33 -7.75 -14.07
CA GLU A 94 -9.69 -7.25 -13.90
C GLU A 94 -10.31 -7.73 -12.60
N PRO A 95 -11.21 -6.93 -11.99
CA PRO A 95 -11.96 -7.38 -10.82
C PRO A 95 -12.72 -8.68 -11.09
N VAL A 96 -12.79 -9.53 -10.08
CA VAL A 96 -13.48 -10.82 -10.17
C VAL A 96 -14.63 -10.86 -9.18
N LYS A 97 -15.67 -11.61 -9.54
CA LYS A 97 -16.77 -11.89 -8.62
C LYS A 97 -16.35 -12.99 -7.65
N THR A 98 -16.58 -12.75 -6.38
CA THR A 98 -16.26 -13.71 -5.33
C THR A 98 -17.41 -14.68 -5.12
N PHE A 99 -17.11 -15.83 -4.47
CA PHE A 99 -18.13 -16.83 -4.16
C PHE A 99 -19.21 -16.31 -3.20
N TRP A 100 -18.89 -15.28 -2.41
CA TRP A 100 -19.82 -14.69 -1.43
C TRP A 100 -20.62 -13.52 -2.01
N GLY A 101 -20.54 -13.29 -3.33
CA GLY A 101 -21.38 -12.32 -4.05
C GLY A 101 -20.82 -10.93 -4.17
N GLY A 102 -19.58 -10.68 -3.76
CA GLY A 102 -18.91 -9.40 -3.93
C GLY A 102 -18.12 -9.32 -5.22
N THR A 103 -17.46 -8.18 -5.42
CA THR A 103 -16.50 -7.95 -6.50
C THR A 103 -15.19 -7.53 -5.86
N GLU A 104 -14.07 -8.13 -6.27
CA GLU A 104 -12.76 -7.92 -5.66
C GLU A 104 -11.70 -7.62 -6.69
N LEU A 105 -10.89 -6.60 -6.42
CA LEU A 105 -9.72 -6.25 -7.22
C LEU A 105 -8.45 -6.55 -6.41
N THR A 106 -7.52 -7.25 -7.03
CA THR A 106 -6.21 -7.56 -6.43
C THR A 106 -5.13 -6.78 -7.15
N VAL A 107 -4.32 -6.04 -6.38
CA VAL A 107 -3.15 -5.32 -6.89
C VAL A 107 -1.94 -5.81 -6.13
N THR A 108 -0.81 -6.00 -6.83
CA THR A 108 0.44 -6.46 -6.22
C THR A 108 1.47 -5.34 -6.27
N ASP A 109 2.13 -5.06 -5.14
CA ASP A 109 3.18 -4.06 -5.08
C ASP A 109 4.53 -4.61 -5.56
N PRO A 110 5.56 -3.76 -5.73
CA PRO A 110 6.88 -4.21 -6.22
C PRO A 110 7.58 -5.26 -5.36
N ASP A 111 7.23 -5.37 -4.09
CA ASP A 111 7.82 -6.34 -3.16
C ASP A 111 6.97 -7.61 -3.00
N GLY A 112 5.87 -7.72 -3.73
CA GLY A 112 5.01 -8.91 -3.70
C GLY A 112 3.91 -8.87 -2.64
N ASN A 113 3.70 -7.74 -1.97
CA ASN A 113 2.55 -7.60 -1.09
C ASN A 113 1.29 -7.37 -1.93
N THR A 114 0.15 -7.80 -1.42
CA THR A 114 -1.11 -7.63 -2.12
C THR A 114 -1.98 -6.57 -1.48
N ILE A 115 -2.73 -5.88 -2.32
CA ILE A 115 -3.76 -4.93 -1.91
C ILE A 115 -5.06 -5.42 -2.51
N LEU A 116 -6.05 -5.60 -1.66
CA LEU A 116 -7.39 -6.05 -2.05
C LEU A 116 -8.37 -4.91 -1.89
N PHE A 117 -9.19 -4.70 -2.91
CA PHE A 117 -10.26 -3.69 -2.89
C PHE A 117 -11.61 -4.38 -3.06
N LEU A 118 -12.54 -4.05 -2.17
CA LEU A 118 -13.93 -4.50 -2.24
C LEU A 118 -14.89 -3.39 -2.60
#